data_1b312e16606dc431845384f9b032cc12
#
_entry.id   1b312e16606dc431845384f9b032cc12
#
_cell.length_a   1.000
_cell.length_b   1.000
_cell.length_c   1.000
_cell.angle_alpha   90.00
_cell.angle_beta   90.00
_cell.angle_gamma   90.00
#
_symmetry.space_group_name_H-M   'P 1'
#
loop_
_entity.id
_entity.type
_entity.pdbx_description
1 polymer ?
#
loop_
_entity_poly.entity_id
_entity_poly.type
_entity_poly.pdbx_seq_one_letter_code
_entity_poly.pdbx_strand_id
1 'polypeptide(L)'
;MAPARATVIIRRIMTALALIAAVASNGVIGEGNALPWRLPADMQRFRALTTGHSAIMGRKTWESIGRPLPGRENIVVTRQRNFVADGALVTSSLDEALRSASMPSPVFCIGGGELYALALSRATTLYCTEIDREFAGDTRFPDIDPSKWLETTRELHSAPEGFNYAFVTYERR
;
A
#
# COMPACT_ATOMS: atom_id res chain seq x y z
N MET A 1 -25.73 23.97 42.45
CA MET A 1 -26.01 23.19 41.24
C MET A 1 -24.78 23.28 40.38
N ALA A 2 -23.97 22.23 40.33
CA ALA A 2 -22.74 22.19 39.51
C ALA A 2 -23.12 21.81 38.10
N PRO A 3 -22.53 22.43 37.05
CA PRO A 3 -22.83 22.05 35.68
C PRO A 3 -22.17 20.69 35.37
N ALA A 4 -22.96 19.79 34.79
CA ALA A 4 -22.50 18.50 34.30
C ALA A 4 -21.41 18.71 33.28
N ARG A 5 -20.21 18.16 33.56
CA ARG A 5 -19.12 18.09 32.59
C ARG A 5 -19.54 17.14 31.46
N ALA A 6 -19.82 17.69 30.30
CA ALA A 6 -19.98 16.91 29.08
C ALA A 6 -18.66 16.19 28.79
N THR A 7 -18.64 14.89 28.99
CA THR A 7 -17.52 14.04 28.56
C THR A 7 -17.56 13.98 27.04
N VAL A 8 -16.70 14.75 26.40
CA VAL A 8 -16.50 14.64 24.95
C VAL A 8 -15.80 13.31 24.70
N ILE A 9 -16.56 12.31 24.28
CA ILE A 9 -16.01 11.06 23.76
C ILE A 9 -15.43 11.39 22.39
N ILE A 10 -14.13 11.67 22.35
CA ILE A 10 -13.40 11.74 21.08
C ILE A 10 -13.35 10.29 20.56
N ARG A 11 -14.30 9.95 19.71
CA ARG A 11 -14.19 8.76 18.87
C ARG A 11 -12.93 8.97 18.02
N ARG A 12 -11.86 8.29 18.40
CA ARG A 12 -10.65 8.17 17.59
C ARG A 12 -11.09 7.49 16.30
N ILE A 13 -11.33 8.28 15.24
CA ILE A 13 -11.62 7.74 13.91
C ILE A 13 -10.37 6.96 13.53
N MET A 14 -10.47 5.64 13.56
CA MET A 14 -9.38 4.77 13.09
C MET A 14 -9.23 5.01 11.61
N THR A 15 -8.08 5.53 11.21
CA THR A 15 -7.77 5.76 9.80
C THR A 15 -7.75 4.42 9.07
N ALA A 16 -8.56 4.28 8.03
CA ALA A 16 -8.60 3.08 7.20
C ALA A 16 -7.26 2.91 6.48
N LEU A 17 -6.73 1.69 6.48
CA LEU A 17 -5.51 1.31 5.77
C LEU A 17 -5.87 0.43 4.58
N ALA A 18 -5.40 0.82 3.41
CA ALA A 18 -5.48 0.03 2.19
C ALA A 18 -4.07 -0.38 1.73
N LEU A 19 -3.93 -1.60 1.22
CA LEU A 19 -2.74 -2.03 0.51
C LEU A 19 -2.99 -1.91 -1.00
N ILE A 20 -1.97 -1.53 -1.74
CA ILE A 20 -2.00 -1.52 -3.20
C ILE A 20 -0.73 -2.20 -3.73
N ALA A 21 -0.89 -3.21 -4.58
CA ALA A 21 0.21 -4.01 -5.10
C ALA A 21 -0.14 -4.62 -6.45
N ALA A 22 0.87 -4.80 -7.30
CA ALA A 22 0.81 -5.67 -8.46
C ALA A 22 1.56 -6.97 -8.13
N VAL A 23 0.95 -8.11 -8.39
CA VAL A 23 1.41 -9.43 -7.96
C VAL A 23 1.37 -10.41 -9.12
N ALA A 24 2.51 -11.03 -9.42
CA ALA A 24 2.59 -12.10 -10.41
C ALA A 24 1.88 -13.38 -9.94
N SER A 25 1.56 -14.29 -10.84
CA SER A 25 0.84 -15.53 -10.53
C SER A 25 1.60 -16.42 -9.54
N ASN A 26 2.92 -16.32 -9.47
CA ASN A 26 3.76 -17.00 -8.46
C ASN A 26 4.00 -16.16 -7.18
N GLY A 27 3.30 -15.06 -7.00
CA GLY A 27 3.39 -14.20 -5.82
C GLY A 27 4.50 -13.15 -5.84
N VAL A 28 5.31 -13.10 -6.89
CA VAL A 28 6.42 -12.14 -7.00
C VAL A 28 5.90 -10.72 -7.14
N ILE A 29 6.50 -9.78 -6.40
CA ILE A 29 6.21 -8.35 -6.46
C ILE A 29 7.44 -7.49 -6.76
N GLY A 30 8.64 -8.08 -6.80
CA GLY A 30 9.86 -7.35 -7.10
C GLY A 30 11.06 -8.25 -7.36
N GLU A 31 12.04 -7.69 -8.06
CA GLU A 31 13.36 -8.26 -8.31
C GLU A 31 14.40 -7.15 -8.31
N GLY A 32 15.45 -7.29 -7.51
CA GLY A 32 16.53 -6.30 -7.46
C GLY A 32 16.04 -4.89 -7.11
N ASN A 33 15.07 -4.77 -6.23
CA ASN A 33 14.43 -3.50 -5.84
C ASN A 33 13.67 -2.78 -6.97
N ALA A 34 13.22 -3.52 -7.99
CA ALA A 34 12.45 -3.01 -9.13
C ALA A 34 11.30 -3.95 -9.47
N LEU A 35 10.35 -3.46 -10.27
CA LEU A 35 9.27 -4.29 -10.80
C LEU A 35 9.79 -5.08 -12.02
N PRO A 36 9.55 -6.41 -12.08
CA PRO A 36 10.00 -7.23 -13.21
C PRO A 36 9.14 -7.08 -14.48
N TRP A 37 8.08 -6.27 -14.42
CA TRP A 37 7.17 -5.99 -15.54
C TRP A 37 7.01 -4.49 -15.74
N ARG A 38 6.43 -4.15 -16.89
CA ARG A 38 5.97 -2.80 -17.20
C ARG A 38 4.49 -2.83 -17.58
N LEU A 39 3.64 -2.21 -16.77
CA LEU A 39 2.21 -2.08 -17.00
C LEU A 39 1.78 -0.61 -16.85
N PRO A 40 1.74 0.17 -17.94
CA PRO A 40 1.32 1.57 -17.87
C PRO A 40 -0.08 1.78 -17.27
N ALA A 41 -1.02 0.88 -17.58
CA ALA A 41 -2.37 0.93 -17.02
C ALA A 41 -2.39 0.75 -15.50
N ASP A 42 -1.51 -0.11 -14.98
CA ASP A 42 -1.34 -0.29 -13.52
C ASP A 42 -0.77 0.96 -12.86
N MET A 43 0.21 1.59 -13.47
CA MET A 43 0.78 2.84 -12.98
C MET A 43 -0.25 3.99 -12.97
N GLN A 44 -1.10 4.05 -13.98
CA GLN A 44 -2.20 5.03 -14.04
C GLN A 44 -3.23 4.78 -12.92
N ARG A 45 -3.60 3.53 -12.68
CA ARG A 45 -4.50 3.14 -11.59
C ARG A 45 -3.90 3.47 -10.23
N PHE A 46 -2.64 3.14 -10.01
CA PHE A 46 -1.91 3.47 -8.80
C PHE A 46 -1.97 4.97 -8.50
N ARG A 47 -1.67 5.79 -9.49
CA ARG A 47 -1.75 7.25 -9.37
C ARG A 47 -3.17 7.71 -9.05
N ALA A 48 -4.17 7.20 -9.77
CA ALA A 48 -5.56 7.60 -9.59
C ALA A 48 -6.08 7.28 -8.19
N LEU A 49 -5.74 6.09 -7.64
CA LEU A 49 -6.18 5.66 -6.32
C LEU A 49 -5.45 6.39 -5.19
N THR A 50 -4.15 6.64 -5.32
CA THR A 50 -3.32 7.13 -4.21
C THR A 50 -3.22 8.65 -4.13
N THR A 51 -3.45 9.38 -5.23
CA THR A 51 -3.38 10.85 -5.24
C THR A 51 -4.39 11.46 -4.28
N GLY A 52 -3.96 12.38 -3.44
CA GLY A 52 -4.78 12.99 -2.40
C GLY A 52 -4.78 12.25 -1.08
N HIS A 53 -3.97 11.19 -0.96
CA HIS A 53 -3.85 10.35 0.23
C HIS A 53 -2.41 10.27 0.73
N SER A 54 -2.24 9.80 1.98
CA SER A 54 -0.93 9.46 2.52
C SER A 54 -0.49 8.10 1.98
N ALA A 55 0.76 7.99 1.56
CA ALA A 55 1.38 6.78 1.05
C ALA A 55 2.54 6.36 1.96
N ILE A 56 2.39 5.23 2.62
CA ILE A 56 3.40 4.63 3.49
C ILE A 56 4.22 3.62 2.69
N MET A 57 5.53 3.71 2.79
CA MET A 57 6.48 2.84 2.09
C MET A 57 7.68 2.50 2.95
N GLY A 58 8.31 1.37 2.68
CA GLY A 58 9.61 1.03 3.24
C GLY A 58 10.75 1.81 2.59
N ARG A 59 11.91 1.84 3.25
CA ARG A 59 13.10 2.56 2.77
C ARG A 59 13.51 2.13 1.35
N LYS A 60 13.57 0.82 1.07
CA LYS A 60 13.96 0.32 -0.25
C LYS A 60 13.00 0.75 -1.36
N THR A 61 11.71 0.80 -1.06
CA THR A 61 10.70 1.30 -1.99
C THR A 61 10.90 2.79 -2.26
N TRP A 62 11.17 3.58 -1.22
CA TRP A 62 11.52 5.00 -1.37
C TRP A 62 12.74 5.20 -2.26
N GLU A 63 13.81 4.45 -2.03
CA GLU A 63 15.04 4.52 -2.82
C GLU A 63 14.80 4.10 -4.28
N SER A 64 13.97 3.09 -4.51
CA SER A 64 13.58 2.61 -5.84
C SER A 64 12.81 3.65 -6.65
N ILE A 65 11.88 4.36 -6.01
CA ILE A 65 11.10 5.42 -6.65
C ILE A 65 12.00 6.63 -6.95
N GLY A 66 12.94 6.94 -6.07
CA GLY A 66 13.97 7.95 -6.26
C GLY A 66 13.54 9.39 -6.10
N ARG A 67 12.26 9.65 -5.83
CA ARG A 67 11.68 10.98 -5.62
C ARG A 67 10.36 10.91 -4.86
N PRO A 68 9.90 11.99 -4.21
CA PRO A 68 8.57 12.02 -3.64
C PRO A 68 7.48 11.81 -4.70
N LEU A 69 6.45 11.06 -4.34
CA LEU A 69 5.26 10.91 -5.18
C LEU A 69 4.44 12.20 -5.13
N PRO A 70 4.22 12.89 -6.28
CA PRO A 70 3.46 14.14 -6.30
C PRO A 70 2.00 13.95 -5.88
N GLY A 71 1.45 14.93 -5.16
CA GLY A 71 0.04 14.92 -4.74
C GLY A 71 -0.29 13.93 -3.63
N ARG A 72 0.72 13.35 -3.00
CA ARG A 72 0.59 12.41 -1.88
C ARG A 72 1.49 12.84 -0.74
N GLU A 73 1.09 12.51 0.48
CA GLU A 73 1.99 12.61 1.62
C GLU A 73 2.87 11.36 1.66
N ASN A 74 4.17 11.52 1.44
CA ASN A 74 5.12 10.41 1.43
C ASN A 74 5.59 10.14 2.86
N ILE A 75 5.41 8.92 3.35
CA ILE A 75 5.83 8.49 4.68
C ILE A 75 6.69 7.24 4.53
N VAL A 76 7.94 7.32 4.99
CA VAL A 76 8.90 6.23 4.94
C VAL A 76 9.01 5.57 6.30
N VAL A 77 8.93 4.25 6.35
CA VAL A 77 9.16 3.44 7.55
C VAL A 77 10.54 2.80 7.46
N THR A 78 11.41 3.08 8.42
CA THR A 78 12.75 2.50 8.49
C THR A 78 13.25 2.39 9.92
N ARG A 79 14.06 1.36 10.21
CA ARG A 79 14.78 1.22 11.48
C ARG A 79 16.09 2.00 11.52
N GLN A 80 16.52 2.57 10.39
CA GLN A 80 17.73 3.39 10.33
C GLN A 80 17.49 4.73 10.99
N ARG A 81 18.18 5.00 12.10
CA ARG A 81 17.93 6.18 12.96
C ARG A 81 18.22 7.53 12.28
N ASN A 82 19.18 7.57 11.40
CA ASN A 82 19.63 8.83 10.77
C ASN A 82 19.26 8.87 9.28
N PHE A 83 18.27 8.10 8.88
CA PHE A 83 17.81 8.11 7.50
C PHE A 83 17.11 9.44 7.19
N VAL A 84 17.50 10.04 6.07
CA VAL A 84 16.92 11.29 5.56
C VAL A 84 16.24 11.01 4.23
N ALA A 85 15.01 11.46 4.09
CA ALA A 85 14.23 11.38 2.88
C ALA A 85 13.66 12.77 2.56
N ASP A 86 14.28 13.47 1.63
CA ASP A 86 13.83 14.83 1.25
C ASP A 86 12.46 14.77 0.60
N GLY A 87 11.50 15.48 1.18
CA GLY A 87 10.11 15.48 0.72
C GLY A 87 9.24 14.37 1.29
N ALA A 88 9.74 13.61 2.26
CA ALA A 88 8.98 12.59 2.98
C ALA A 88 9.13 12.75 4.50
N LEU A 89 8.13 12.25 5.21
CA LEU A 89 8.21 12.05 6.66
C LEU A 89 8.86 10.70 6.93
N VAL A 90 9.88 10.66 7.79
CA VAL A 90 10.55 9.42 8.20
C VAL A 90 10.03 8.97 9.55
N THR A 91 9.62 7.71 9.64
CA THR A 91 9.06 7.09 10.84
C THR A 91 9.77 5.77 11.13
N SER A 92 9.67 5.29 12.36
CA SER A 92 10.36 4.07 12.81
C SER A 92 9.48 2.82 12.80
N SER A 93 8.17 2.97 12.63
CA SER A 93 7.21 1.86 12.64
C SER A 93 5.97 2.18 11.81
N LEU A 94 5.23 1.13 11.43
CA LEU A 94 3.93 1.27 10.79
C LEU A 94 2.94 2.03 11.69
N ASP A 95 2.95 1.77 12.99
CA ASP A 95 2.09 2.47 13.96
C ASP A 95 2.37 3.97 13.98
N GLU A 96 3.63 4.37 14.02
CA GLU A 96 4.01 5.77 13.96
C GLU A 96 3.59 6.40 12.63
N ALA A 97 3.80 5.71 11.52
CA ALA A 97 3.39 6.18 10.19
C ALA A 97 1.87 6.41 10.11
N LEU A 98 1.07 5.48 10.60
CA LEU A 98 -0.39 5.61 10.63
C LEU A 98 -0.86 6.78 11.51
N ARG A 99 -0.21 7.00 12.65
CA ARG A 99 -0.53 8.14 13.53
C ARG A 99 -0.15 9.49 12.90
N SER A 100 0.89 9.49 12.09
CA SER A 100 1.44 10.70 11.46
C SER A 100 0.74 11.08 10.16
N ALA A 101 0.01 10.16 9.55
CA ALA A 101 -0.71 10.41 8.30
C ALA A 101 -1.75 11.52 8.47
N SER A 102 -1.66 12.55 7.64
CA SER A 102 -2.47 13.77 7.76
C SER A 102 -3.42 14.03 6.59
N MET A 103 -3.30 13.28 5.51
CA MET A 103 -4.20 13.40 4.36
C MET A 103 -5.47 12.56 4.55
N PRO A 104 -6.55 12.81 3.76
CA PRO A 104 -7.79 12.08 3.88
C PRO A 104 -7.64 10.57 3.77
N SER A 105 -8.44 9.83 4.55
CA SER A 105 -8.53 8.37 4.50
C SER A 105 -8.99 7.87 3.12
N PRO A 106 -8.54 6.70 2.66
CA PRO A 106 -7.64 5.79 3.35
C PRO A 106 -6.17 6.20 3.27
N VAL A 107 -5.36 5.64 4.16
CA VAL A 107 -3.90 5.63 4.03
C VAL A 107 -3.52 4.40 3.18
N PHE A 108 -2.59 4.59 2.25
CA PHE A 108 -2.12 3.50 1.40
C PHE A 108 -0.76 2.98 1.87
N CYS A 109 -0.62 1.67 1.98
CA CYS A 109 0.67 1.00 2.06
C CYS A 109 1.06 0.54 0.65
N ILE A 110 2.20 1.02 0.18
CA ILE A 110 2.66 0.78 -1.21
C ILE A 110 3.87 -0.16 -1.30
N GLY A 111 4.27 -0.77 -0.18
CA GLY A 111 5.32 -1.77 -0.15
C GLY A 111 6.60 -1.32 0.57
N GLY A 112 7.66 -2.14 0.63
CA GLY A 112 7.73 -3.47 0.01
C GLY A 112 7.22 -4.64 0.84
N GLY A 113 7.77 -5.83 0.54
CA GLY A 113 7.26 -7.08 1.05
C GLY A 113 7.15 -7.18 2.57
N GLU A 114 8.16 -6.74 3.32
CA GLU A 114 8.11 -6.72 4.79
C GLU A 114 6.98 -5.83 5.31
N LEU A 115 6.81 -4.65 4.71
CA LEU A 115 5.77 -3.71 5.14
C LEU A 115 4.38 -4.22 4.78
N TYR A 116 4.20 -4.84 3.62
CA TYR A 116 2.94 -5.52 3.27
C TYR A 116 2.58 -6.60 4.28
N ALA A 117 3.55 -7.42 4.69
CA ALA A 117 3.32 -8.47 5.67
C ALA A 117 2.84 -7.91 7.03
N LEU A 118 3.43 -6.80 7.48
CA LEU A 118 3.02 -6.13 8.71
C LEU A 118 1.66 -5.45 8.58
N ALA A 119 1.39 -4.83 7.43
CA ALA A 119 0.19 -4.04 7.20
C ALA A 119 -1.05 -4.89 6.91
N LEU A 120 -0.89 -6.11 6.39
CA LEU A 120 -1.98 -6.97 5.96
C LEU A 120 -3.00 -7.24 7.08
N SER A 121 -2.53 -7.48 8.30
CA SER A 121 -3.40 -7.74 9.45
C SER A 121 -4.21 -6.51 9.89
N ARG A 122 -3.84 -5.33 9.45
CA ARG A 122 -4.46 -4.05 9.83
C ARG A 122 -5.24 -3.39 8.70
N ALA A 123 -5.03 -3.83 7.46
CA ALA A 123 -5.71 -3.30 6.30
C ALA A 123 -7.17 -3.73 6.26
N THR A 124 -8.01 -2.89 5.69
CA THR A 124 -9.43 -3.18 5.45
C THR A 124 -9.73 -3.42 3.98
N THR A 125 -8.86 -2.97 3.09
CA THR A 125 -9.01 -3.09 1.63
C THR A 125 -7.67 -3.44 0.99
N LEU A 126 -7.70 -4.34 0.00
CA LEU A 126 -6.57 -4.66 -0.86
C LEU A 126 -6.93 -4.30 -2.30
N TYR A 127 -6.12 -3.45 -2.92
CA TYR A 127 -6.18 -3.19 -4.35
C TYR A 127 -5.04 -3.94 -5.02
N CYS A 128 -5.35 -5.06 -5.67
CA CYS A 128 -4.37 -5.93 -6.29
C CYS A 128 -4.48 -5.87 -7.81
N THR A 129 -3.34 -5.76 -8.49
CA THR A 129 -3.24 -6.08 -9.90
C THR A 129 -2.66 -7.48 -10.00
N GLU A 130 -3.51 -8.45 -10.32
CA GLU A 130 -3.11 -9.86 -10.45
C GLU A 130 -2.66 -10.11 -11.89
N ILE A 131 -1.39 -10.45 -12.05
CA ILE A 131 -0.77 -10.69 -13.36
C ILE A 131 -0.76 -12.19 -13.62
N ASP A 132 -1.42 -12.62 -14.69
CA ASP A 132 -1.51 -14.03 -15.09
C ASP A 132 -0.25 -14.47 -15.84
N ARG A 133 0.88 -14.33 -15.18
CA ARG A 133 2.20 -14.76 -15.62
C ARG A 133 3.13 -14.89 -14.41
N GLU A 134 4.01 -15.89 -14.42
CA GLU A 134 5.10 -16.01 -13.48
C GLU A 134 6.26 -15.10 -13.86
N PHE A 135 6.91 -14.53 -12.88
CA PHE A 135 8.14 -13.75 -13.04
C PHE A 135 9.19 -14.22 -12.04
N ALA A 136 10.45 -14.21 -12.43
CA ALA A 136 11.55 -14.36 -11.49
C ALA A 136 11.58 -13.14 -10.56
N GLY A 137 11.86 -13.36 -9.29
CA GLY A 137 11.98 -12.28 -8.33
C GLY A 137 12.37 -12.75 -6.95
N ASP A 138 12.81 -11.81 -6.13
CA ASP A 138 13.32 -12.03 -4.78
C ASP A 138 12.33 -11.59 -3.67
N THR A 139 11.26 -10.92 -4.04
CA THR A 139 10.27 -10.39 -3.09
C THR A 139 8.87 -10.86 -3.47
N ARG A 140 8.11 -11.30 -2.47
CA ARG A 140 6.75 -11.83 -2.64
C ARG A 140 5.74 -11.07 -1.80
N PHE A 141 4.50 -11.01 -2.31
CA PHE A 141 3.34 -10.54 -1.54
C PHE A 141 2.93 -11.62 -0.54
N PRO A 142 2.50 -11.26 0.68
CA PRO A 142 1.98 -12.23 1.64
C PRO A 142 0.71 -12.92 1.12
N ASP A 143 0.48 -14.15 1.55
CA ASP A 143 -0.70 -14.91 1.15
C ASP A 143 -2.00 -14.22 1.59
N ILE A 144 -2.94 -14.12 0.67
CA ILE A 144 -4.28 -13.58 0.93
C ILE A 144 -5.18 -14.75 1.34
N ASP A 145 -5.53 -14.81 2.63
CA ASP A 145 -6.38 -15.87 3.18
C ASP A 145 -7.86 -15.62 2.80
N PRO A 146 -8.49 -16.51 2.01
CA PRO A 146 -9.88 -16.34 1.60
C PRO A 146 -10.88 -16.34 2.76
N SER A 147 -10.52 -16.86 3.91
CA SER A 147 -11.36 -16.82 5.11
C SER A 147 -11.43 -15.41 5.73
N LYS A 148 -10.46 -14.57 5.44
CA LYS A 148 -10.33 -13.20 5.97
C LYS A 148 -10.64 -12.12 4.95
N TRP A 149 -10.56 -12.43 3.66
CA TRP A 149 -10.70 -11.49 2.57
C TRP A 149 -11.76 -11.95 1.58
N LEU A 150 -12.63 -11.03 1.18
CA LEU A 150 -13.67 -11.23 0.17
C LEU A 150 -13.30 -10.46 -1.10
N GLU A 151 -13.21 -11.16 -2.24
CA GLU A 151 -13.10 -10.50 -3.53
C GLU A 151 -14.43 -9.80 -3.86
N THR A 152 -14.38 -8.48 -4.05
CA THR A 152 -15.58 -7.67 -4.31
C THR A 152 -15.68 -7.22 -5.75
N THR A 153 -14.56 -7.00 -6.43
CA THR A 153 -14.51 -6.63 -7.84
C THR A 153 -13.36 -7.31 -8.56
N ARG A 154 -13.56 -7.62 -9.83
CA ARG A 154 -12.52 -8.15 -10.73
C ARG A 154 -12.74 -7.60 -12.13
N GLU A 155 -11.75 -6.88 -12.64
CA GLU A 155 -11.75 -6.30 -13.98
C GLU A 155 -10.61 -6.90 -14.80
N LEU A 156 -10.95 -7.62 -15.87
CA LEU A 156 -9.98 -8.36 -16.70
C LEU A 156 -9.42 -7.46 -17.80
N HIS A 157 -8.12 -7.57 -18.03
CA HIS A 157 -7.38 -6.85 -19.06
C HIS A 157 -6.36 -7.73 -19.76
N SER A 158 -5.92 -7.28 -20.93
CA SER A 158 -4.80 -7.88 -21.66
C SER A 158 -3.68 -6.87 -21.83
N ALA A 159 -2.46 -7.28 -21.52
CA ALA A 159 -1.27 -6.46 -21.73
C ALA A 159 -0.81 -6.51 -23.19
N PRO A 160 -0.21 -5.44 -23.74
CA PRO A 160 0.38 -5.45 -25.08
C PRO A 160 1.42 -6.55 -25.30
N GLU A 161 2.12 -6.96 -24.22
CA GLU A 161 3.16 -7.99 -24.22
C GLU A 161 2.59 -9.44 -24.25
N GLY A 162 1.25 -9.61 -24.31
CA GLY A 162 0.60 -10.90 -24.54
C GLY A 162 0.22 -11.69 -23.30
N PHE A 163 0.28 -11.12 -22.10
CA PHE A 163 -0.25 -11.73 -20.88
C PHE A 163 -1.52 -11.00 -20.40
N ASN A 164 -2.34 -11.69 -19.62
CA ASN A 164 -3.54 -11.11 -19.01
C ASN A 164 -3.23 -10.63 -17.60
N TYR A 165 -3.99 -9.66 -17.15
CA TYR A 165 -3.99 -9.20 -15.77
C TYR A 165 -5.40 -8.76 -15.36
N ALA A 166 -5.63 -8.65 -14.05
CA ALA A 166 -6.90 -8.20 -13.52
C ALA A 166 -6.69 -7.15 -12.43
N PHE A 167 -7.53 -6.14 -12.41
CA PHE A 167 -7.67 -5.27 -11.26
C PHE A 167 -8.68 -5.88 -10.29
N VAL A 168 -8.21 -6.25 -9.11
CA VAL A 168 -9.00 -6.98 -8.12
C VAL A 168 -9.04 -6.18 -6.82
N THR A 169 -10.23 -6.05 -6.25
CA THR A 169 -10.41 -5.45 -4.93
C THR A 169 -10.87 -6.52 -3.95
N TYR A 170 -10.18 -6.60 -2.81
CA TYR A 170 -10.57 -7.44 -1.70
C TYR A 170 -10.95 -6.56 -0.51
N GLU A 171 -12.03 -6.91 0.15
CA GLU A 171 -12.47 -6.29 1.40
C GLU A 171 -12.31 -7.29 2.56
N ARG A 172 -11.96 -6.80 3.73
CA ARG A 172 -11.88 -7.65 4.93
C ARG A 172 -13.27 -8.17 5.29
N ARG A 173 -13.35 -9.49 5.59
CA ARG A 173 -14.58 -10.13 6.07
C ARG A 173 -14.96 -9.70 7.47
#